data_2c294de1f2e53833758d33b5929c40a2
#
_entry.id   2c294de1f2e53833758d33b5929c40a2
#
_cell.length_a   1.000
_cell.length_b   1.000
_cell.length_c   1.000
_cell.angle_alpha   90.00
_cell.angle_beta   90.00
_cell.angle_gamma   90.00
#
_symmetry.space_group_name_H-M   'P 1'
#
loop_
_entity.id
_entity.type
_entity.pdbx_description
1 polymer ?
#
loop_
_entity_poly.entity_id
_entity_poly.type
_entity_poly.pdbx_seq_one_letter_code
_entity_poly.pdbx_strand_id
1 'polypeptide(L)'
;MRRALPYLLCFLLATGGVPGIARSAERVDELSIGVSQFPATLNPLIDTMVAKTYVLALVRRPLTTYDADWKLVCLLCETLPSFENGLARKIDLPGGKHGVRLTFTIRPNARWGDGVPVTSEDVIFTWQVGRNPQSGVAEGELYRRILEIDAKDAKTFTVELDRLTYDYADFSGLDILPAHIERDAFGDPTQYRFRTRFDTDPTNPGLYDGPYRITEVSPGSHIVFERNPSWWGDPPFFRRIVVWTVENTAALEANLLAGGLDMVAGELGLPLDEALAFEKRHGGEFNVIYKPGLTYEHIDLNLDNPILGDRRVRQALLYGIDRKAISEEIYDGRDKVADSFVPPLDWMYAPDVPRYPFDPDKAKALLDAAGWRAQGREIRKNQAGQRLSLELATTSGNRTRELVEEVLQSQWRQIGVDIRLKNQPARVLLGDTMSRRQFTMAMFAWTSAPEDLPRGELYSTEIPSASNNYSGENFVGWKNPEADKLMDAIETELDRPRRGELWQRFQALYAEELPALPLYFRADAFILPKWLQGLTPTGNEYPSTLGVENWRAVGRAAEASAR
;
A
#
# COMPACT_ATOMS: atom_id res chain seq x y z
N MET A 1 -17.55 60.97 49.93
CA MET A 1 -18.37 59.74 49.97
C MET A 1 -18.63 59.27 48.53
N ARG A 2 -17.86 58.35 48.01
CA ARG A 2 -18.17 57.59 46.79
C ARG A 2 -17.62 56.17 47.02
N ARG A 3 -18.54 55.18 47.07
CA ARG A 3 -18.26 53.75 47.27
C ARG A 3 -17.77 53.15 45.97
N ALA A 4 -16.63 52.45 46.00
CA ALA A 4 -16.11 51.62 44.93
C ALA A 4 -16.65 50.19 45.09
N LEU A 5 -17.24 49.65 44.01
CA LEU A 5 -17.64 48.24 43.86
C LEU A 5 -16.50 47.47 43.21
N PRO A 6 -16.10 46.30 43.72
CA PRO A 6 -15.15 45.44 43.00
C PRO A 6 -15.86 44.56 41.99
N TYR A 7 -15.41 44.61 40.71
CA TYR A 7 -15.80 43.66 39.68
C TYR A 7 -15.10 42.32 39.90
N LEU A 8 -15.89 41.28 40.15
CA LEU A 8 -15.43 39.88 40.23
C LEU A 8 -15.37 39.34 38.77
N LEU A 9 -14.16 39.15 38.26
CA LEU A 9 -13.92 38.56 36.92
C LEU A 9 -13.96 37.03 37.05
N CYS A 10 -15.06 36.40 36.67
CA CYS A 10 -15.13 34.94 36.53
C CYS A 10 -14.37 34.51 35.25
N PHE A 11 -13.19 33.91 35.44
CA PHE A 11 -12.52 33.17 34.36
C PHE A 11 -13.25 31.83 34.17
N LEU A 12 -14.02 31.74 33.10
CA LEU A 12 -14.52 30.48 32.57
C LEU A 12 -13.36 29.76 31.85
N LEU A 13 -12.77 28.78 32.50
CA LEU A 13 -11.90 27.78 31.89
C LEU A 13 -12.77 26.94 30.96
N ALA A 14 -12.75 27.27 29.69
CA ALA A 14 -13.25 26.37 28.64
C ALA A 14 -12.27 25.19 28.52
N THR A 15 -12.57 24.09 29.21
CA THR A 15 -11.94 22.81 28.93
C THR A 15 -12.43 22.35 27.56
N GLY A 16 -11.62 22.57 26.54
CA GLY A 16 -11.80 21.98 25.23
C GLY A 16 -11.67 20.47 25.34
N GLY A 17 -12.78 19.78 25.61
CA GLY A 17 -12.86 18.34 25.51
C GLY A 17 -12.64 17.95 24.04
N VAL A 18 -11.65 17.10 23.78
CA VAL A 18 -11.55 16.36 22.52
C VAL A 18 -12.91 15.68 22.33
N PRO A 19 -13.58 15.83 21.17
CA PRO A 19 -14.84 15.15 20.95
C PRO A 19 -14.59 13.65 20.99
N GLY A 20 -14.89 13.02 22.11
CA GLY A 20 -14.98 11.58 22.21
C GLY A 20 -16.05 11.11 21.23
N ILE A 21 -15.77 10.08 20.45
CA ILE A 21 -16.74 9.44 19.57
C ILE A 21 -17.91 8.99 20.45
N ALA A 22 -19.05 9.69 20.37
CA ALA A 22 -20.22 9.41 21.20
C ALA A 22 -20.73 8.00 20.86
N ARG A 23 -20.78 7.12 21.86
CA ARG A 23 -21.28 5.75 21.74
C ARG A 23 -22.75 5.77 21.31
N SER A 24 -23.02 5.42 20.05
CA SER A 24 -24.36 5.06 19.58
C SER A 24 -24.78 3.77 20.29
N ALA A 25 -26.06 3.63 20.64
CA ALA A 25 -26.59 2.39 21.23
C ALA A 25 -26.12 1.20 20.38
N GLU A 26 -25.44 0.23 21.02
CA GLU A 26 -24.77 -0.89 20.35
C GLU A 26 -25.76 -1.65 19.44
N ARG A 27 -25.63 -1.43 18.14
CA ARG A 27 -26.34 -2.22 17.15
C ARG A 27 -25.46 -3.40 16.78
N VAL A 28 -25.97 -4.61 16.97
CA VAL A 28 -25.26 -5.86 16.67
C VAL A 28 -24.82 -5.95 15.21
N ASP A 29 -25.51 -5.25 14.31
CA ASP A 29 -25.31 -5.22 12.86
C ASP A 29 -24.47 -4.01 12.35
N GLU A 30 -23.79 -3.29 13.24
CA GLU A 30 -22.84 -2.23 12.89
C GLU A 30 -21.43 -2.58 13.33
N LEU A 31 -20.42 -2.14 12.56
CA LEU A 31 -18.99 -2.36 12.84
C LEU A 31 -18.22 -1.07 12.68
N SER A 32 -17.44 -0.70 13.71
CA SER A 32 -16.52 0.44 13.69
C SER A 32 -15.07 -0.04 13.62
N ILE A 33 -14.38 0.33 12.54
CA ILE A 33 -13.00 -0.07 12.26
C ILE A 33 -12.09 1.14 12.41
N GLY A 34 -11.01 1.02 13.15
CA GLY A 34 -9.96 2.03 13.26
C GLY A 34 -8.82 1.77 12.28
N VAL A 35 -8.40 2.81 11.55
CA VAL A 35 -7.22 2.82 10.67
C VAL A 35 -6.36 4.05 10.96
N SER A 36 -5.06 3.93 10.70
CA SER A 36 -4.10 5.02 10.92
C SER A 36 -3.94 5.98 9.74
N GLN A 37 -4.57 5.70 8.59
CA GLN A 37 -4.40 6.50 7.38
C GLN A 37 -5.74 6.72 6.67
N PHE A 38 -5.92 7.92 6.11
CA PHE A 38 -7.03 8.26 5.21
C PHE A 38 -6.53 8.21 3.75
N PRO A 39 -7.29 7.63 2.78
CA PRO A 39 -6.88 7.59 1.39
C PRO A 39 -6.77 9.01 0.77
N ALA A 40 -5.80 9.21 -0.11
CA ALA A 40 -5.63 10.46 -0.83
C ALA A 40 -6.68 10.63 -1.93
N THR A 41 -7.13 9.52 -2.52
CA THR A 41 -8.19 9.42 -3.54
C THR A 41 -8.99 8.14 -3.34
N LEU A 42 -10.21 8.09 -3.84
CA LEU A 42 -11.01 6.87 -3.93
C LEU A 42 -11.07 6.29 -5.35
N ASN A 43 -10.35 6.90 -6.31
CA ASN A 43 -10.22 6.30 -7.65
C ASN A 43 -9.28 5.09 -7.58
N PRO A 44 -9.73 3.90 -8.02
CA PRO A 44 -8.95 2.67 -7.88
C PRO A 44 -7.61 2.69 -8.65
N LEU A 45 -7.52 3.45 -9.73
CA LEU A 45 -6.34 3.48 -10.61
C LEU A 45 -5.31 4.58 -10.25
N ILE A 46 -5.71 5.55 -9.39
CA ILE A 46 -4.85 6.71 -9.06
C ILE A 46 -4.24 6.50 -7.69
N ASP A 47 -3.00 6.40 -7.51
CA ASP A 47 -2.19 5.99 -6.36
C ASP A 47 -2.38 4.53 -5.89
N THR A 48 -1.49 4.08 -5.01
CA THR A 48 -1.44 2.70 -4.48
C THR A 48 -1.45 2.64 -2.96
N MET A 49 -2.02 3.67 -2.31
CA MET A 49 -2.10 3.68 -0.85
C MET A 49 -2.93 2.49 -0.32
N VAL A 50 -2.37 1.73 0.63
CA VAL A 50 -3.07 0.64 1.33
C VAL A 50 -4.39 1.12 1.95
N ALA A 51 -4.46 2.38 2.41
CA ALA A 51 -5.69 2.97 2.92
C ALA A 51 -6.81 3.00 1.85
N LYS A 52 -6.47 3.29 0.58
CA LYS A 52 -7.41 3.24 -0.55
C LYS A 52 -7.85 1.80 -0.82
N THR A 53 -6.90 0.88 -0.96
CA THR A 53 -7.18 -0.53 -1.23
C THR A 53 -8.04 -1.15 -0.13
N TYR A 54 -7.74 -0.84 1.14
CA TYR A 54 -8.51 -1.30 2.30
C TYR A 54 -9.99 -0.90 2.24
N VAL A 55 -10.27 0.38 1.96
CA VAL A 55 -11.66 0.88 1.91
C VAL A 55 -12.38 0.45 0.63
N LEU A 56 -11.68 0.41 -0.52
CA LEU A 56 -12.28 -0.02 -1.78
C LEU A 56 -12.61 -1.51 -1.80
N ALA A 57 -11.86 -2.36 -1.12
CA ALA A 57 -12.16 -3.78 -1.02
C ALA A 57 -13.50 -4.09 -0.32
N LEU A 58 -14.03 -3.16 0.49
CA LEU A 58 -15.39 -3.25 1.03
C LEU A 58 -16.48 -3.07 -0.05
N VAL A 59 -16.20 -2.30 -1.10
CA VAL A 59 -17.21 -1.79 -2.03
C VAL A 59 -17.00 -2.25 -3.48
N ARG A 60 -15.88 -2.90 -3.79
CA ARG A 60 -15.51 -3.32 -5.14
C ARG A 60 -15.03 -4.76 -5.19
N ARG A 61 -15.11 -5.35 -6.39
CA ARG A 61 -14.56 -6.68 -6.68
C ARG A 61 -13.68 -6.59 -7.94
N PRO A 62 -12.37 -6.86 -7.82
CA PRO A 62 -11.49 -6.96 -8.98
C PRO A 62 -11.84 -8.19 -9.83
N LEU A 63 -11.32 -8.24 -11.05
CA LEU A 63 -11.53 -9.37 -11.95
C LEU A 63 -10.95 -10.65 -11.36
N THR A 64 -9.68 -10.60 -10.92
CA THR A 64 -8.98 -11.65 -10.18
C THR A 64 -8.38 -11.08 -8.89
N THR A 65 -7.94 -11.93 -7.98
CA THR A 65 -7.21 -11.56 -6.76
C THR A 65 -6.45 -12.77 -6.21
N TYR A 66 -5.57 -12.55 -5.25
CA TYR A 66 -5.01 -13.64 -4.44
C TYR A 66 -5.81 -13.81 -3.15
N ASP A 67 -6.12 -15.06 -2.81
CA ASP A 67 -6.78 -15.41 -1.56
C ASP A 67 -5.80 -15.43 -0.36
N ALA A 68 -6.30 -15.80 0.82
CA ALA A 68 -5.48 -15.87 2.04
C ALA A 68 -4.44 -17.01 2.02
N ASP A 69 -4.56 -17.95 1.11
CA ASP A 69 -3.58 -19.03 0.83
C ASP A 69 -2.63 -18.67 -0.32
N TRP A 70 -2.66 -17.42 -0.77
CA TRP A 70 -1.85 -16.88 -1.85
C TRP A 70 -2.06 -17.57 -3.20
N LYS A 71 -3.29 -17.97 -3.48
CA LYS A 71 -3.69 -18.54 -4.77
C LYS A 71 -4.48 -17.52 -5.56
N LEU A 72 -4.13 -17.36 -6.84
CA LEU A 72 -4.91 -16.54 -7.76
C LEU A 72 -6.30 -17.14 -7.95
N VAL A 73 -7.35 -16.33 -7.77
CA VAL A 73 -8.76 -16.73 -7.89
C VAL A 73 -9.55 -15.69 -8.67
N CYS A 74 -10.64 -16.13 -9.33
CA CYS A 74 -11.64 -15.24 -9.89
C CYS A 74 -12.55 -14.66 -8.81
N LEU A 75 -12.75 -13.34 -8.80
CA LEU A 75 -13.83 -12.70 -8.06
C LEU A 75 -14.98 -12.27 -8.97
N LEU A 76 -14.72 -11.38 -9.90
CA LEU A 76 -15.72 -10.92 -10.86
C LEU A 76 -15.81 -11.83 -12.10
N CYS A 77 -14.75 -12.56 -12.45
CA CYS A 77 -14.79 -13.56 -13.50
C CYS A 77 -15.40 -14.91 -13.03
N GLU A 78 -15.81 -15.77 -13.96
CA GLU A 78 -16.33 -17.11 -13.65
C GLU A 78 -15.19 -18.13 -13.50
N THR A 79 -14.18 -18.08 -14.36
CA THR A 79 -13.11 -19.07 -14.44
C THR A 79 -11.81 -18.39 -14.84
N LEU A 80 -10.70 -18.74 -14.18
CA LEU A 80 -9.36 -18.29 -14.58
C LEU A 80 -8.99 -18.91 -15.93
N PRO A 81 -8.51 -18.11 -16.90
CA PRO A 81 -7.98 -18.64 -18.15
C PRO A 81 -6.72 -19.47 -17.90
N SER A 82 -6.68 -20.67 -18.51
CA SER A 82 -5.48 -21.51 -18.56
C SER A 82 -5.36 -22.18 -19.92
N PHE A 83 -4.17 -22.70 -20.22
CA PHE A 83 -3.95 -23.48 -21.43
C PHE A 83 -4.72 -24.82 -21.38
N GLU A 84 -4.87 -25.40 -20.19
CA GLU A 84 -5.56 -26.67 -19.95
C GLU A 84 -7.07 -26.56 -20.23
N ASN A 85 -7.70 -25.44 -19.84
CA ASN A 85 -9.13 -25.22 -20.08
C ASN A 85 -9.43 -24.57 -21.45
N GLY A 86 -8.37 -24.22 -22.20
CA GLY A 86 -8.47 -23.63 -23.53
C GLY A 86 -8.89 -22.16 -23.58
N LEU A 87 -9.03 -21.50 -22.40
CA LEU A 87 -9.32 -20.07 -22.29
C LEU A 87 -8.06 -19.20 -22.42
N ALA A 88 -6.85 -19.79 -22.32
CA ALA A 88 -5.59 -19.17 -22.70
C ALA A 88 -5.04 -19.82 -23.98
N ARG A 89 -4.55 -19.00 -24.91
CA ARG A 89 -3.94 -19.47 -26.16
C ARG A 89 -2.75 -18.63 -26.53
N LYS A 90 -1.63 -19.29 -26.84
CA LYS A 90 -0.45 -18.62 -27.40
C LYS A 90 -0.79 -18.00 -28.76
N ILE A 91 -0.34 -16.80 -28.99
CA ILE A 91 -0.48 -16.09 -30.28
C ILE A 91 0.90 -15.70 -30.81
N ASP A 92 1.05 -15.71 -32.13
CA ASP A 92 2.25 -15.25 -32.79
C ASP A 92 2.12 -13.75 -33.09
N LEU A 93 3.14 -13.00 -32.74
CA LEU A 93 3.23 -11.57 -32.95
C LEU A 93 4.32 -11.22 -33.95
N PRO A 94 4.29 -10.03 -34.57
CA PRO A 94 5.31 -9.57 -35.47
C PRO A 94 6.72 -9.67 -34.90
N GLY A 95 7.71 -10.03 -35.73
CA GLY A 95 9.10 -10.17 -35.30
C GLY A 95 9.42 -11.46 -34.56
N GLY A 96 8.59 -12.49 -34.66
CA GLY A 96 8.81 -13.81 -34.03
C GLY A 96 8.57 -13.82 -32.53
N LYS A 97 7.92 -12.79 -31.98
CA LYS A 97 7.49 -12.73 -30.58
C LYS A 97 6.24 -13.59 -30.36
N HIS A 98 6.01 -13.96 -29.12
CA HIS A 98 4.83 -14.70 -28.71
C HIS A 98 4.10 -13.94 -27.61
N GLY A 99 2.83 -13.71 -27.85
CA GLY A 99 1.87 -13.19 -26.89
C GLY A 99 0.94 -14.28 -26.36
N VAL A 100 -0.07 -13.86 -25.64
CA VAL A 100 -1.15 -14.74 -25.17
C VAL A 100 -2.50 -14.05 -25.36
N ARG A 101 -3.49 -14.83 -25.83
CA ARG A 101 -4.90 -14.42 -25.86
C ARG A 101 -5.62 -15.15 -24.74
N LEU A 102 -6.32 -14.39 -23.93
CA LEU A 102 -7.10 -14.85 -22.79
C LEU A 102 -8.58 -14.59 -23.03
N THR A 103 -9.42 -15.50 -22.59
CA THR A 103 -10.88 -15.31 -22.62
C THR A 103 -11.40 -15.26 -21.18
N PHE A 104 -12.07 -14.18 -20.84
CA PHE A 104 -12.73 -14.01 -19.54
C PHE A 104 -14.25 -13.91 -19.74
N THR A 105 -14.99 -14.45 -18.78
CA THR A 105 -16.45 -14.26 -18.66
C THR A 105 -16.75 -13.62 -17.32
N ILE A 106 -17.36 -12.44 -17.34
CA ILE A 106 -17.86 -11.73 -16.16
C ILE A 106 -19.06 -12.52 -15.62
N ARG A 107 -19.17 -12.66 -14.30
CA ARG A 107 -20.33 -13.30 -13.65
C ARG A 107 -21.65 -12.71 -14.18
N PRO A 108 -22.62 -13.55 -14.60
CA PRO A 108 -23.82 -13.08 -15.31
C PRO A 108 -24.66 -12.08 -14.49
N ASN A 109 -24.69 -12.27 -13.16
CA ASN A 109 -25.44 -11.45 -12.21
C ASN A 109 -24.69 -10.23 -11.66
N ALA A 110 -23.41 -10.05 -12.03
CA ALA A 110 -22.60 -8.90 -11.58
C ALA A 110 -23.19 -7.57 -12.05
N ARG A 111 -23.39 -6.65 -11.09
CA ARG A 111 -24.01 -5.33 -11.29
C ARG A 111 -23.30 -4.27 -10.46
N TRP A 112 -23.34 -3.06 -10.97
CA TRP A 112 -23.03 -1.85 -10.20
C TRP A 112 -24.13 -1.58 -9.17
N GLY A 113 -23.85 -0.77 -8.16
CA GLY A 113 -24.77 -0.49 -7.06
C GLY A 113 -26.02 0.29 -7.45
N ASP A 114 -26.06 0.88 -8.63
CA ASP A 114 -27.26 1.49 -9.24
C ASP A 114 -28.10 0.47 -10.03
N GLY A 115 -27.66 -0.80 -10.10
CA GLY A 115 -28.32 -1.88 -10.79
C GLY A 115 -27.90 -2.06 -12.25
N VAL A 116 -27.08 -1.20 -12.82
CA VAL A 116 -26.52 -1.34 -14.17
C VAL A 116 -25.61 -2.58 -14.23
N PRO A 117 -25.73 -3.47 -15.22
CA PRO A 117 -24.86 -4.65 -15.35
C PRO A 117 -23.39 -4.24 -15.53
N VAL A 118 -22.46 -4.93 -14.86
CA VAL A 118 -21.02 -4.86 -15.20
C VAL A 118 -20.82 -5.59 -16.52
N THR A 119 -20.17 -4.95 -17.50
CA THR A 119 -20.05 -5.46 -18.86
C THR A 119 -18.62 -5.40 -19.42
N SER A 120 -18.42 -6.05 -20.57
CA SER A 120 -17.18 -5.97 -21.34
C SER A 120 -16.85 -4.53 -21.76
N GLU A 121 -17.85 -3.64 -21.88
CA GLU A 121 -17.65 -2.22 -22.17
C GLU A 121 -16.93 -1.49 -21.02
N ASP A 122 -17.23 -1.86 -19.76
CA ASP A 122 -16.54 -1.31 -18.59
C ASP A 122 -15.06 -1.73 -18.59
N VAL A 123 -14.76 -2.97 -18.99
CA VAL A 123 -13.38 -3.47 -19.13
C VAL A 123 -12.62 -2.71 -20.21
N ILE A 124 -13.24 -2.53 -21.40
CA ILE A 124 -12.65 -1.76 -22.52
C ILE A 124 -12.40 -0.31 -22.09
N PHE A 125 -13.37 0.31 -21.44
CA PHE A 125 -13.24 1.68 -20.93
C PHE A 125 -12.09 1.79 -19.92
N THR A 126 -11.99 0.86 -18.98
CA THR A 126 -10.91 0.81 -17.98
C THR A 126 -9.53 0.73 -18.66
N TRP A 127 -9.40 -0.14 -19.66
CA TRP A 127 -8.18 -0.23 -20.46
C TRP A 127 -7.85 1.08 -21.18
N GLN A 128 -8.85 1.77 -21.75
CA GLN A 128 -8.65 3.08 -22.40
C GLN A 128 -8.11 4.13 -21.41
N VAL A 129 -8.63 4.15 -20.17
CA VAL A 129 -8.14 5.03 -19.10
C VAL A 129 -6.74 4.64 -18.69
N GLY A 130 -6.50 3.35 -18.39
CA GLY A 130 -5.24 2.85 -17.86
C GLY A 130 -4.06 3.01 -18.81
N ARG A 131 -4.27 2.81 -20.11
CA ARG A 131 -3.21 2.95 -21.14
C ARG A 131 -2.88 4.39 -21.52
N ASN A 132 -3.70 5.36 -21.12
CA ASN A 132 -3.49 6.76 -21.50
C ASN A 132 -2.44 7.40 -20.58
N PRO A 133 -1.29 7.84 -21.07
CA PRO A 133 -0.21 8.39 -20.25
C PRO A 133 -0.56 9.71 -19.56
N GLN A 134 -1.68 10.35 -19.92
CA GLN A 134 -2.14 11.62 -19.34
C GLN A 134 -3.18 11.42 -18.24
N SER A 135 -3.66 10.19 -18.02
CA SER A 135 -4.72 9.90 -17.05
C SER A 135 -4.28 9.99 -15.58
N GLY A 136 -2.96 9.89 -15.32
CA GLY A 136 -2.40 9.90 -13.97
C GLY A 136 -2.58 8.58 -13.22
N VAL A 137 -2.78 7.48 -13.97
CA VAL A 137 -2.84 6.12 -13.41
C VAL A 137 -1.47 5.74 -12.83
N ALA A 138 -1.47 5.19 -11.61
CA ALA A 138 -0.25 4.81 -10.92
C ALA A 138 0.42 3.60 -11.61
N GLU A 139 -0.30 2.50 -11.75
CA GLU A 139 0.19 1.24 -12.34
C GLU A 139 -0.25 1.10 -13.80
N GLY A 140 0.43 1.76 -14.70
CA GLY A 140 0.08 1.76 -16.12
C GLY A 140 0.63 0.57 -16.91
N GLU A 141 1.51 -0.26 -16.35
CA GLU A 141 2.23 -1.31 -17.07
C GLU A 141 1.29 -2.39 -17.63
N LEU A 142 0.41 -2.95 -16.81
CA LEU A 142 -0.57 -3.94 -17.26
C LEU A 142 -1.37 -3.46 -18.47
N TYR A 143 -1.86 -2.21 -18.42
CA TYR A 143 -2.67 -1.63 -19.49
C TYR A 143 -1.89 -1.41 -20.79
N ARG A 144 -0.60 -1.13 -20.70
CA ARG A 144 0.29 -0.98 -21.87
C ARG A 144 0.62 -2.32 -22.55
N ARG A 145 0.67 -3.40 -21.74
CA ARG A 145 0.89 -4.77 -22.26
C ARG A 145 -0.32 -5.30 -23.03
N ILE A 146 -1.51 -4.78 -22.78
CA ILE A 146 -2.72 -5.16 -23.49
C ILE A 146 -2.71 -4.54 -24.90
N LEU A 147 -2.62 -5.39 -25.91
CA LEU A 147 -2.67 -5.00 -27.32
C LEU A 147 -4.10 -4.71 -27.77
N GLU A 148 -5.03 -5.57 -27.36
CA GLU A 148 -6.44 -5.49 -27.75
C GLU A 148 -7.33 -6.11 -26.68
N ILE A 149 -8.50 -5.51 -26.45
CA ILE A 149 -9.63 -6.12 -25.76
C ILE A 149 -10.81 -6.14 -26.73
N ASP A 150 -11.33 -7.34 -27.03
CA ASP A 150 -12.44 -7.53 -27.94
C ASP A 150 -13.64 -8.15 -27.20
N ALA A 151 -14.75 -7.42 -27.15
CA ALA A 151 -15.99 -7.89 -26.56
C ALA A 151 -16.66 -8.90 -27.51
N LYS A 152 -16.84 -10.13 -27.03
CA LYS A 152 -17.62 -11.16 -27.75
C LYS A 152 -19.12 -10.96 -27.53
N ASP A 153 -19.47 -10.56 -26.34
CA ASP A 153 -20.80 -10.17 -25.91
C ASP A 153 -20.71 -9.26 -24.66
N ALA A 154 -21.83 -8.96 -24.03
CA ALA A 154 -21.85 -8.07 -22.86
C ALA A 154 -21.09 -8.60 -21.63
N LYS A 155 -20.80 -9.90 -21.57
CA LYS A 155 -20.15 -10.54 -20.41
C LYS A 155 -18.84 -11.24 -20.76
N THR A 156 -18.62 -11.58 -22.03
CA THR A 156 -17.46 -12.32 -22.49
C THR A 156 -16.57 -11.43 -23.34
N PHE A 157 -15.29 -11.38 -23.00
CA PHE A 157 -14.28 -10.62 -23.75
C PHE A 157 -12.98 -11.41 -23.87
N THR A 158 -12.19 -11.06 -24.86
CA THR A 158 -10.82 -11.55 -25.00
C THR A 158 -9.83 -10.42 -24.79
N VAL A 159 -8.70 -10.74 -24.16
CA VAL A 159 -7.55 -9.85 -23.99
C VAL A 159 -6.36 -10.45 -24.70
N GLU A 160 -5.67 -9.65 -25.52
CA GLU A 160 -4.39 -10.02 -26.12
C GLU A 160 -3.26 -9.27 -25.42
N LEU A 161 -2.27 -10.00 -24.91
CA LEU A 161 -1.07 -9.44 -24.29
C LEU A 161 0.12 -9.52 -25.26
N ASP A 162 0.99 -8.52 -25.20
CA ASP A 162 2.18 -8.35 -26.04
C ASP A 162 3.27 -9.40 -25.81
N ARG A 163 3.17 -10.18 -24.74
CA ARG A 163 4.07 -11.26 -24.37
C ARG A 163 3.39 -12.29 -23.49
N LEU A 164 3.85 -13.52 -23.58
CA LEU A 164 3.45 -14.58 -22.66
C LEU A 164 4.34 -14.54 -21.42
N THR A 165 3.74 -14.29 -20.28
CA THR A 165 4.40 -14.18 -18.97
C THR A 165 3.98 -15.32 -18.05
N TYR A 166 4.72 -15.54 -16.97
CA TYR A 166 4.38 -16.59 -16.00
C TYR A 166 3.07 -16.30 -15.27
N ASP A 167 2.74 -15.03 -15.11
CA ASP A 167 1.55 -14.48 -14.43
C ASP A 167 0.42 -14.13 -15.41
N TYR A 168 0.42 -14.67 -16.63
CA TYR A 168 -0.46 -14.28 -17.73
C TYR A 168 -1.95 -14.20 -17.38
N ALA A 169 -2.41 -14.92 -16.37
CA ALA A 169 -3.81 -14.93 -15.94
C ALA A 169 -4.10 -13.96 -14.78
N ASP A 170 -3.07 -13.28 -14.27
CA ASP A 170 -3.23 -12.29 -13.20
C ASP A 170 -3.72 -10.97 -13.79
N PHE A 171 -4.94 -10.61 -13.42
CA PHE A 171 -5.60 -9.35 -13.73
C PHE A 171 -6.13 -8.67 -12.48
N SER A 172 -5.47 -8.90 -11.35
CA SER A 172 -5.81 -8.27 -10.08
C SER A 172 -5.60 -6.75 -10.11
N GLY A 173 -4.63 -6.26 -10.89
CA GLY A 173 -4.42 -4.84 -11.16
C GLY A 173 -5.40 -4.24 -12.18
N LEU A 174 -6.32 -5.03 -12.78
CA LEU A 174 -7.37 -4.51 -13.63
C LEU A 174 -8.62 -4.15 -12.79
N ASP A 175 -8.58 -3.02 -12.17
CA ASP A 175 -9.67 -2.46 -11.38
C ASP A 175 -10.74 -1.82 -12.28
N ILE A 176 -11.82 -2.57 -12.57
CA ILE A 176 -12.83 -2.17 -13.55
C ILE A 176 -13.56 -0.89 -13.14
N LEU A 177 -13.61 0.10 -14.04
CA LEU A 177 -14.31 1.37 -13.86
C LEU A 177 -15.72 1.32 -14.46
N PRO A 178 -16.73 1.93 -13.83
CA PRO A 178 -18.08 2.05 -14.41
C PRO A 178 -18.07 3.05 -15.58
N ALA A 179 -18.07 2.54 -16.80
CA ALA A 179 -18.00 3.36 -18.00
C ALA A 179 -19.16 4.37 -18.10
N HIS A 180 -20.36 3.99 -17.63
CA HIS A 180 -21.54 4.84 -17.64
C HIS A 180 -21.46 6.04 -16.67
N ILE A 181 -20.55 6.00 -15.67
CA ILE A 181 -20.33 7.09 -14.69
C ILE A 181 -19.06 7.88 -15.02
N GLU A 182 -17.95 7.19 -15.35
CA GLU A 182 -16.62 7.79 -15.44
C GLU A 182 -16.27 8.35 -16.83
N ARG A 183 -16.99 7.95 -17.90
CA ARG A 183 -16.67 8.34 -19.27
C ARG A 183 -16.63 9.86 -19.48
N ASP A 184 -17.58 10.60 -18.89
CA ASP A 184 -17.60 12.06 -18.99
C ASP A 184 -16.42 12.71 -18.26
N ALA A 185 -16.02 12.15 -17.11
CA ALA A 185 -14.86 12.64 -16.36
C ALA A 185 -13.56 12.43 -17.15
N PHE A 186 -13.47 11.33 -17.90
CA PHE A 186 -12.33 10.98 -18.77
C PHE A 186 -12.33 11.73 -20.13
N GLY A 187 -13.36 12.51 -20.44
CA GLY A 187 -13.41 13.33 -21.67
C GLY A 187 -12.21 14.26 -21.87
N ASP A 188 -11.53 14.65 -20.78
CA ASP A 188 -10.21 15.28 -20.77
C ASP A 188 -9.24 14.46 -19.89
N PRO A 189 -8.41 13.58 -20.48
CA PRO A 189 -7.51 12.72 -19.73
C PRO A 189 -6.53 13.46 -18.83
N THR A 190 -6.10 14.68 -19.20
CA THR A 190 -5.15 15.49 -18.39
C THR A 190 -5.76 15.97 -17.08
N GLN A 191 -7.08 16.03 -17.01
CA GLN A 191 -7.85 16.45 -15.84
C GLN A 191 -8.49 15.28 -15.10
N TYR A 192 -8.41 14.06 -15.63
CA TYR A 192 -9.13 12.91 -15.10
C TYR A 192 -8.88 12.68 -13.62
N ARG A 193 -7.61 12.71 -13.17
CA ARG A 193 -7.26 12.50 -11.75
C ARG A 193 -7.92 13.51 -10.78
N PHE A 194 -8.39 14.65 -11.26
CA PHE A 194 -9.05 15.69 -10.46
C PHE A 194 -10.56 15.73 -10.67
N ARG A 195 -11.09 15.00 -11.66
CA ARG A 195 -12.50 15.05 -12.07
C ARG A 195 -13.22 13.72 -11.92
N THR A 196 -12.50 12.67 -11.57
CA THR A 196 -13.09 11.35 -11.33
C THR A 196 -14.27 11.44 -10.35
N ARG A 197 -15.34 10.70 -10.62
CA ARG A 197 -16.52 10.66 -9.76
C ARG A 197 -16.25 9.99 -8.44
N PHE A 198 -15.25 9.14 -8.37
CA PHE A 198 -14.81 8.55 -7.10
C PHE A 198 -14.43 9.60 -6.05
N ASP A 199 -13.91 10.76 -6.47
CA ASP A 199 -13.51 11.84 -5.56
C ASP A 199 -14.50 13.01 -5.54
N THR A 200 -15.19 13.29 -6.68
CA THR A 200 -16.11 14.42 -6.80
C THR A 200 -17.55 14.08 -6.44
N ASP A 201 -17.93 12.79 -6.47
CA ASP A 201 -19.27 12.28 -6.13
C ASP A 201 -19.16 10.85 -5.51
N PRO A 202 -18.39 10.67 -4.43
CA PRO A 202 -18.04 9.35 -3.88
C PRO A 202 -19.24 8.56 -3.32
N THR A 203 -20.38 9.19 -3.12
CA THR A 203 -21.61 8.52 -2.65
C THR A 203 -22.48 7.97 -3.77
N ASN A 204 -22.08 8.15 -5.02
CA ASN A 204 -22.79 7.62 -6.17
C ASN A 204 -22.76 6.07 -6.18
N PRO A 205 -23.89 5.39 -6.04
CA PRO A 205 -23.93 3.94 -5.94
C PRO A 205 -23.39 3.24 -7.20
N GLY A 206 -23.48 3.86 -8.39
CA GLY A 206 -22.97 3.32 -9.64
C GLY A 206 -21.45 3.17 -9.72
N LEU A 207 -20.70 3.65 -8.73
CA LEU A 207 -19.25 3.47 -8.63
C LEU A 207 -18.83 2.11 -8.05
N TYR A 208 -19.75 1.35 -7.44
CA TYR A 208 -19.44 0.22 -6.58
C TYR A 208 -20.17 -1.05 -7.02
N ASP A 209 -19.45 -2.15 -7.16
CA ASP A 209 -19.97 -3.47 -7.55
C ASP A 209 -19.83 -4.54 -6.45
N GLY A 210 -19.34 -4.13 -5.27
CA GLY A 210 -19.10 -4.99 -4.11
C GLY A 210 -20.29 -5.07 -3.14
N PRO A 211 -20.11 -5.77 -1.97
CA PRO A 211 -21.16 -6.01 -0.99
C PRO A 211 -21.63 -4.75 -0.24
N TYR A 212 -20.81 -3.70 -0.24
CA TYR A 212 -21.15 -2.41 0.34
C TYR A 212 -21.04 -1.30 -0.70
N ARG A 213 -21.59 -0.13 -0.38
CA ARG A 213 -21.42 1.13 -1.09
C ARG A 213 -21.08 2.23 -0.09
N ILE A 214 -20.36 3.24 -0.52
CA ILE A 214 -20.08 4.43 0.29
C ILE A 214 -21.34 5.30 0.35
N THR A 215 -21.73 5.73 1.56
CA THR A 215 -22.87 6.63 1.78
C THR A 215 -22.47 7.96 2.40
N GLU A 216 -21.26 8.05 2.97
CA GLU A 216 -20.71 9.28 3.52
C GLU A 216 -19.18 9.25 3.45
N VAL A 217 -18.57 10.36 3.09
CA VAL A 217 -17.12 10.59 3.18
C VAL A 217 -16.88 11.88 3.96
N SER A 218 -16.20 11.77 5.09
CA SER A 218 -15.71 12.91 5.87
C SER A 218 -14.18 12.94 5.78
N PRO A 219 -13.61 13.77 4.88
CA PRO A 219 -12.19 13.74 4.57
C PRO A 219 -11.29 13.88 5.80
N GLY A 220 -10.34 12.95 5.95
CA GLY A 220 -9.40 12.88 7.08
C GLY A 220 -10.03 12.39 8.39
N SER A 221 -11.31 12.00 8.40
CA SER A 221 -12.02 11.56 9.61
C SER A 221 -12.59 10.16 9.47
N HIS A 222 -13.53 9.93 8.55
CA HIS A 222 -14.16 8.62 8.41
C HIS A 222 -14.85 8.44 7.06
N ILE A 223 -15.14 7.18 6.73
CA ILE A 223 -15.96 6.78 5.58
C ILE A 223 -17.04 5.81 6.09
N VAL A 224 -18.28 6.03 5.67
CA VAL A 224 -19.44 5.20 6.03
C VAL A 224 -19.84 4.32 4.86
N PHE A 225 -20.04 3.06 5.17
CA PHE A 225 -20.45 2.03 4.23
C PHE A 225 -21.78 1.42 4.66
N GLU A 226 -22.69 1.22 3.70
CA GLU A 226 -23.94 0.49 3.87
C GLU A 226 -24.03 -0.66 2.88
N ARG A 227 -24.79 -1.71 3.21
CA ARG A 227 -25.04 -2.83 2.29
C ARG A 227 -25.43 -2.30 0.92
N ASN A 228 -24.86 -2.87 -0.12
CA ASN A 228 -25.25 -2.60 -1.49
C ASN A 228 -26.49 -3.46 -1.85
N PRO A 229 -27.67 -2.85 -2.11
CA PRO A 229 -28.87 -3.61 -2.48
C PRO A 229 -28.74 -4.36 -3.80
N SER A 230 -27.82 -3.92 -4.68
CA SER A 230 -27.55 -4.53 -5.99
C SER A 230 -26.46 -5.61 -5.91
N TRP A 231 -25.92 -5.89 -4.71
CA TRP A 231 -24.89 -6.91 -4.55
C TRP A 231 -25.39 -8.28 -5.02
N TRP A 232 -24.57 -8.91 -5.83
CA TRP A 232 -24.89 -10.15 -6.54
C TRP A 232 -24.38 -11.43 -5.84
N GLY A 233 -23.61 -11.27 -4.76
CA GLY A 233 -23.14 -12.37 -3.88
C GLY A 233 -24.00 -12.56 -2.64
N ASP A 234 -23.48 -13.31 -1.66
CA ASP A 234 -24.15 -13.53 -0.38
C ASP A 234 -24.30 -12.22 0.41
N PRO A 235 -25.47 -11.94 1.00
CA PRO A 235 -25.68 -10.72 1.78
C PRO A 235 -24.72 -10.64 2.98
N PRO A 236 -23.94 -9.55 3.15
CA PRO A 236 -23.06 -9.38 4.28
C PRO A 236 -23.85 -9.26 5.61
N PHE A 237 -23.25 -9.69 6.73
CA PHE A 237 -23.89 -9.65 8.04
C PHE A 237 -24.10 -8.22 8.55
N PHE A 238 -23.05 -7.38 8.49
CA PHE A 238 -23.14 -6.01 8.99
C PHE A 238 -23.98 -5.15 8.05
N ARG A 239 -24.98 -4.44 8.59
CA ARG A 239 -25.77 -3.47 7.82
C ARG A 239 -24.96 -2.23 7.47
N ARG A 240 -24.10 -1.81 8.41
CA ARG A 240 -23.30 -0.58 8.33
C ARG A 240 -21.89 -0.84 8.86
N ILE A 241 -20.92 -0.32 8.16
CA ILE A 241 -19.52 -0.28 8.59
C ILE A 241 -19.07 1.18 8.59
N VAL A 242 -18.31 1.60 9.60
CA VAL A 242 -17.64 2.91 9.63
C VAL A 242 -16.14 2.67 9.77
N VAL A 243 -15.37 3.16 8.83
CA VAL A 243 -13.91 3.19 8.90
C VAL A 243 -13.48 4.55 9.40
N TRP A 244 -12.98 4.61 10.63
CA TRP A 244 -12.49 5.79 11.29
C TRP A 244 -10.98 5.95 11.11
N THR A 245 -10.55 7.12 10.69
CA THR A 245 -9.13 7.44 10.61
C THR A 245 -8.67 8.13 11.89
N VAL A 246 -7.68 7.53 12.53
CA VAL A 246 -7.00 8.08 13.71
C VAL A 246 -5.49 7.96 13.45
N GLU A 247 -4.88 9.01 12.91
CA GLU A 247 -3.50 8.99 12.41
C GLU A 247 -2.47 8.70 13.52
N ASN A 248 -2.77 9.04 14.76
CA ASN A 248 -1.90 8.76 15.92
C ASN A 248 -2.22 7.37 16.50
N THR A 249 -1.26 6.47 16.52
CA THR A 249 -1.44 5.07 16.95
C THR A 249 -1.80 4.94 18.43
N ALA A 250 -1.27 5.79 19.31
CA ALA A 250 -1.67 5.81 20.72
C ALA A 250 -3.12 6.29 20.91
N ALA A 251 -3.59 7.24 20.10
CA ALA A 251 -4.98 7.66 20.10
C ALA A 251 -5.89 6.58 19.50
N LEU A 252 -5.41 5.82 18.49
CA LEU A 252 -6.11 4.68 17.91
C LEU A 252 -6.36 3.60 18.97
N GLU A 253 -5.33 3.22 19.75
CA GLU A 253 -5.45 2.30 20.90
C GLU A 253 -6.44 2.84 21.94
N ALA A 254 -6.34 4.11 22.33
CA ALA A 254 -7.22 4.71 23.31
C ALA A 254 -8.69 4.71 22.88
N ASN A 255 -8.99 4.96 21.60
CA ASN A 255 -10.36 4.89 21.06
C ASN A 255 -10.90 3.45 21.05
N LEU A 256 -10.07 2.45 20.77
CA LEU A 256 -10.45 1.03 20.86
C LEU A 256 -10.84 0.68 22.32
N LEU A 257 -9.99 1.02 23.29
CA LEU A 257 -10.22 0.74 24.70
C LEU A 257 -11.42 1.51 25.29
N ALA A 258 -11.70 2.70 24.78
CA ALA A 258 -12.89 3.47 25.14
C ALA A 258 -14.18 2.94 24.51
N GLY A 259 -14.11 1.95 23.62
CA GLY A 259 -15.26 1.39 22.90
C GLY A 259 -15.81 2.30 21.80
N GLY A 260 -15.03 3.29 21.34
CA GLY A 260 -15.33 4.10 20.15
C GLY A 260 -15.07 3.34 18.85
N LEU A 261 -14.20 2.34 18.91
CA LEU A 261 -13.90 1.40 17.84
C LEU A 261 -14.21 -0.02 18.30
N ASP A 262 -14.65 -0.89 17.38
CA ASP A 262 -14.83 -2.32 17.63
C ASP A 262 -13.53 -3.09 17.37
N MET A 263 -12.76 -2.68 16.37
CA MET A 263 -11.50 -3.32 15.97
C MET A 263 -10.49 -2.31 15.42
N VAL A 264 -9.23 -2.72 15.38
CA VAL A 264 -8.17 -2.04 14.65
C VAL A 264 -7.71 -2.93 13.49
N ALA A 265 -7.68 -2.37 12.29
CA ALA A 265 -7.22 -3.05 11.08
C ALA A 265 -5.77 -3.53 11.23
N GLY A 266 -5.43 -4.69 10.66
CA GLY A 266 -4.05 -5.19 10.71
C GLY A 266 -3.14 -4.42 9.77
N GLU A 267 -3.60 -4.19 8.54
CA GLU A 267 -2.84 -3.55 7.46
C GLU A 267 -2.54 -2.07 7.75
N LEU A 268 -3.40 -1.42 8.52
CA LEU A 268 -3.38 0.03 8.78
C LEU A 268 -3.55 0.36 10.28
N GLY A 269 -3.24 -0.58 11.15
CA GLY A 269 -3.46 -0.43 12.58
C GLY A 269 -2.22 -0.08 13.38
N LEU A 270 -2.05 -0.79 14.50
CA LEU A 270 -0.90 -0.61 15.37
C LEU A 270 0.32 -1.32 14.78
N PRO A 271 1.50 -0.69 14.85
CA PRO A 271 2.77 -1.37 14.61
C PRO A 271 2.95 -2.59 15.52
N LEU A 272 3.82 -3.51 15.12
CA LEU A 272 4.01 -4.79 15.79
C LEU A 272 4.36 -4.64 17.29
N ASP A 273 5.26 -3.73 17.63
CA ASP A 273 5.68 -3.47 19.00
C ASP A 273 4.54 -2.93 19.88
N GLU A 274 3.74 -2.00 19.35
CA GLU A 274 2.56 -1.48 20.03
C GLU A 274 1.50 -2.56 20.22
N ALA A 275 1.27 -3.40 19.18
CA ALA A 275 0.35 -4.53 19.26
C ALA A 275 0.78 -5.60 20.25
N LEU A 276 2.09 -5.89 20.36
CA LEU A 276 2.65 -6.79 21.37
C LEU A 276 2.46 -6.24 22.80
N ALA A 277 2.68 -4.93 22.97
CA ALA A 277 2.44 -4.27 24.24
C ALA A 277 0.93 -4.25 24.59
N PHE A 278 0.07 -4.07 23.60
CA PHE A 278 -1.38 -4.15 23.75
C PHE A 278 -1.81 -5.56 24.16
N GLU A 279 -1.35 -6.60 23.48
CA GLU A 279 -1.70 -7.99 23.78
C GLU A 279 -1.31 -8.38 25.22
N LYS A 280 -0.13 -7.98 25.68
CA LYS A 280 0.31 -8.23 27.07
C LYS A 280 -0.65 -7.62 28.11
N ARG A 281 -1.34 -6.53 27.78
CA ARG A 281 -2.26 -5.81 28.68
C ARG A 281 -3.72 -6.24 28.49
N HIS A 282 -4.15 -6.50 27.26
CA HIS A 282 -5.54 -6.62 26.85
C HIS A 282 -5.88 -7.90 26.07
N GLY A 283 -4.98 -8.86 25.93
CA GLY A 283 -5.23 -10.15 25.24
C GLY A 283 -6.36 -10.99 25.89
N GLY A 284 -6.72 -10.69 27.13
CA GLY A 284 -7.92 -11.26 27.77
C GLY A 284 -9.25 -10.75 27.19
N GLU A 285 -9.26 -9.56 26.57
CA GLU A 285 -10.46 -8.88 26.05
C GLU A 285 -10.56 -8.97 24.52
N PHE A 286 -9.43 -8.99 23.82
CA PHE A 286 -9.33 -8.99 22.36
C PHE A 286 -8.61 -10.24 21.84
N ASN A 287 -8.85 -10.58 20.58
CA ASN A 287 -8.01 -11.49 19.81
C ASN A 287 -6.96 -10.68 19.05
N VAL A 288 -5.67 -10.94 19.30
CA VAL A 288 -4.59 -10.32 18.53
C VAL A 288 -4.01 -11.38 17.59
N ILE A 289 -4.09 -11.13 16.28
CA ILE A 289 -3.60 -12.04 15.24
C ILE A 289 -2.40 -11.39 14.57
N TYR A 290 -1.27 -12.07 14.56
CA TYR A 290 -0.08 -11.66 13.82
C TYR A 290 0.00 -12.43 12.52
N LYS A 291 -0.08 -11.74 11.40
CA LYS A 291 0.05 -12.32 10.06
C LYS A 291 1.39 -11.89 9.45
N PRO A 292 2.39 -12.77 9.40
CA PRO A 292 3.56 -12.53 8.56
C PRO A 292 3.14 -12.37 7.11
N GLY A 293 3.73 -11.39 6.44
CA GLY A 293 3.29 -11.04 5.09
C GLY A 293 4.41 -10.54 4.20
N LEU A 294 4.00 -9.96 3.08
CA LEU A 294 4.86 -9.42 2.04
C LEU A 294 5.10 -7.90 2.22
N THR A 295 5.02 -7.42 3.46
CA THR A 295 5.23 -6.01 3.79
C THR A 295 6.70 -5.73 4.04
N TYR A 296 7.29 -4.93 3.16
CA TYR A 296 8.71 -4.56 3.14
C TYR A 296 8.88 -3.10 3.59
N GLU A 297 9.41 -2.88 4.80
CA GLU A 297 9.78 -1.55 5.31
C GLU A 297 11.17 -1.17 4.82
N HIS A 298 11.31 0.04 4.25
CA HIS A 298 12.55 0.51 3.62
C HIS A 298 12.62 2.04 3.64
N ILE A 299 13.75 2.55 3.15
CA ILE A 299 13.93 3.98 2.92
C ILE A 299 14.20 4.21 1.45
N ASP A 300 13.26 4.79 0.73
CA ASP A 300 13.46 5.26 -0.62
C ASP A 300 14.45 6.42 -0.67
N LEU A 301 15.34 6.36 -1.64
CA LEU A 301 16.36 7.37 -1.88
C LEU A 301 16.08 8.08 -3.20
N ASN A 302 15.88 9.37 -3.20
CA ASN A 302 15.77 10.11 -4.46
C ASN A 302 17.14 10.19 -5.14
N LEU A 303 17.37 9.36 -6.16
CA LEU A 303 18.65 9.24 -6.84
C LEU A 303 19.01 10.44 -7.73
N ASP A 304 18.08 11.37 -7.99
CA ASP A 304 18.37 12.64 -8.62
C ASP A 304 19.09 13.62 -7.65
N ASN A 305 19.07 13.31 -6.34
CA ASN A 305 19.88 14.05 -5.37
C ASN A 305 21.37 13.73 -5.60
N PRO A 306 22.25 14.74 -5.84
CA PRO A 306 23.65 14.50 -6.18
C PRO A 306 24.46 13.80 -5.06
N ILE A 307 24.00 13.86 -3.81
CA ILE A 307 24.62 13.13 -2.67
C ILE A 307 24.24 11.65 -2.75
N LEU A 308 22.96 11.35 -2.97
CA LEU A 308 22.42 9.99 -3.01
C LEU A 308 22.67 9.29 -4.35
N GLY A 309 23.02 10.02 -5.40
CA GLY A 309 23.46 9.46 -6.67
C GLY A 309 24.77 8.65 -6.56
N ASP A 310 25.61 8.93 -5.56
CA ASP A 310 26.83 8.14 -5.30
C ASP A 310 26.51 6.86 -4.50
N ARG A 311 26.67 5.70 -5.14
CA ARG A 311 26.43 4.37 -4.51
C ARG A 311 27.21 4.19 -3.20
N ARG A 312 28.44 4.73 -3.10
CA ARG A 312 29.26 4.64 -1.89
C ARG A 312 28.60 5.32 -0.70
N VAL A 313 27.90 6.44 -0.94
CA VAL A 313 27.12 7.12 0.10
C VAL A 313 25.94 6.25 0.53
N ARG A 314 25.18 5.65 -0.40
CA ARG A 314 24.06 4.77 -0.09
C ARG A 314 24.50 3.55 0.73
N GLN A 315 25.59 2.90 0.31
CA GLN A 315 26.18 1.79 1.06
C GLN A 315 26.66 2.22 2.46
N ALA A 316 27.26 3.40 2.57
CA ALA A 316 27.70 3.95 3.85
C ALA A 316 26.52 4.21 4.79
N LEU A 317 25.42 4.74 4.27
CA LEU A 317 24.20 4.93 5.05
C LEU A 317 23.69 3.59 5.59
N LEU A 318 23.66 2.53 4.79
CA LEU A 318 23.19 1.22 5.23
C LEU A 318 24.12 0.53 6.24
N TYR A 319 25.46 0.61 6.04
CA TYR A 319 26.43 0.15 7.04
C TYR A 319 26.36 0.94 8.36
N GLY A 320 25.83 2.17 8.31
CA GLY A 320 25.65 3.04 9.47
C GLY A 320 24.40 2.73 10.29
N ILE A 321 23.56 1.76 9.88
CA ILE A 321 22.31 1.39 10.57
C ILE A 321 22.49 0.03 11.25
N ASP A 322 22.25 -0.03 12.56
CA ASP A 322 22.12 -1.30 13.29
C ASP A 322 20.69 -1.82 13.21
N ARG A 323 20.35 -2.39 12.01
CA ARG A 323 19.03 -2.96 11.73
C ARG A 323 18.70 -4.13 12.67
N LYS A 324 19.74 -4.86 13.12
CA LYS A 324 19.55 -5.97 14.05
C LYS A 324 19.14 -5.47 15.42
N ALA A 325 19.80 -4.45 15.96
CA ALA A 325 19.40 -3.85 17.22
C ALA A 325 17.99 -3.23 17.14
N ILE A 326 17.63 -2.56 16.03
CA ILE A 326 16.27 -2.06 15.80
C ILE A 326 15.26 -3.20 15.86
N SER A 327 15.52 -4.34 15.17
CA SER A 327 14.63 -5.50 15.19
C SER A 327 14.51 -6.11 16.61
N GLU A 328 15.63 -6.28 17.31
CA GLU A 328 15.66 -6.91 18.64
C GLU A 328 15.03 -6.00 19.72
N GLU A 329 15.33 -4.71 19.72
CA GLU A 329 14.93 -3.78 20.79
C GLU A 329 13.52 -3.21 20.60
N ILE A 330 13.10 -2.98 19.34
CA ILE A 330 11.77 -2.40 19.05
C ILE A 330 10.75 -3.50 18.77
N TYR A 331 11.12 -4.55 17.99
CA TYR A 331 10.18 -5.55 17.48
C TYR A 331 10.33 -6.94 18.11
N ASP A 332 11.06 -7.06 19.23
CA ASP A 332 11.29 -8.32 19.96
C ASP A 332 11.89 -9.43 19.03
N GLY A 333 12.68 -9.03 18.03
CA GLY A 333 13.30 -9.89 17.03
C GLY A 333 12.33 -10.53 16.03
N ARG A 334 11.08 -10.10 15.99
CA ARG A 334 10.04 -10.70 15.14
C ARG A 334 10.09 -10.17 13.71
N ASP A 335 10.34 -8.89 13.51
CA ASP A 335 10.54 -8.32 12.19
C ASP A 335 11.92 -8.73 11.66
N LYS A 336 11.93 -9.47 10.55
CA LYS A 336 13.18 -9.98 9.97
C LYS A 336 13.92 -8.89 9.23
N VAL A 337 15.21 -8.73 9.51
CA VAL A 337 16.08 -7.82 8.76
C VAL A 337 16.03 -8.16 7.27
N ALA A 338 15.79 -7.16 6.44
CA ALA A 338 15.75 -7.29 5.00
C ALA A 338 17.12 -6.98 4.38
N ASP A 339 17.58 -7.81 3.46
CA ASP A 339 18.77 -7.55 2.64
C ASP A 339 18.42 -7.25 1.18
N SER A 340 17.17 -7.55 0.78
CA SER A 340 16.54 -7.16 -0.48
C SER A 340 15.04 -6.92 -0.24
N PHE A 341 14.27 -6.70 -1.29
CA PHE A 341 12.82 -6.45 -1.22
C PHE A 341 11.97 -7.72 -1.17
N VAL A 342 12.55 -8.92 -1.42
CA VAL A 342 11.82 -10.20 -1.40
C VAL A 342 11.94 -10.84 -0.02
N PRO A 343 10.80 -11.12 0.68
CA PRO A 343 10.82 -11.72 2.01
C PRO A 343 11.16 -13.22 1.97
N PRO A 344 11.73 -13.76 3.07
CA PRO A 344 12.05 -15.21 3.17
C PRO A 344 10.83 -16.14 3.08
N LEU A 345 9.62 -15.61 3.15
CA LEU A 345 8.37 -16.37 2.97
C LEU A 345 8.10 -16.71 1.50
N ASP A 346 8.66 -15.92 0.59
CA ASP A 346 8.46 -16.12 -0.84
C ASP A 346 9.50 -17.11 -1.39
N TRP A 347 9.08 -17.98 -2.31
CA TRP A 347 9.96 -18.95 -2.96
C TRP A 347 11.07 -18.30 -3.82
N MET A 348 10.86 -17.04 -4.23
CA MET A 348 11.81 -16.24 -5.01
C MET A 348 12.97 -15.71 -4.16
N TYR A 349 12.90 -15.83 -2.83
CA TYR A 349 13.90 -15.28 -1.91
C TYR A 349 15.32 -15.74 -2.25
N ALA A 350 16.24 -14.78 -2.32
CA ALA A 350 17.67 -15.02 -2.57
C ALA A 350 18.46 -14.85 -1.26
N PRO A 351 18.93 -15.96 -0.63
CA PRO A 351 19.66 -15.87 0.63
C PRO A 351 21.09 -15.31 0.49
N ASP A 352 21.67 -15.36 -0.71
CA ASP A 352 23.08 -15.05 -1.00
C ASP A 352 23.25 -13.69 -1.69
N VAL A 353 22.50 -12.67 -1.26
CA VAL A 353 22.68 -11.29 -1.74
C VAL A 353 23.76 -10.54 -0.95
N PRO A 354 24.35 -9.45 -1.48
CA PRO A 354 25.21 -8.55 -0.72
C PRO A 354 24.56 -8.10 0.58
N ARG A 355 25.28 -8.23 1.70
CA ARG A 355 24.80 -7.87 3.04
C ARG A 355 25.56 -6.70 3.63
N TYR A 356 24.86 -5.91 4.41
CA TYR A 356 25.37 -4.69 5.04
C TYR A 356 25.17 -4.78 6.56
N PRO A 357 25.99 -5.57 7.28
CA PRO A 357 25.96 -5.58 8.73
C PRO A 357 26.40 -4.22 9.27
N PHE A 358 25.94 -3.87 10.45
CA PHE A 358 26.34 -2.64 11.10
C PHE A 358 27.87 -2.54 11.25
N ASP A 359 28.47 -1.56 10.55
CA ASP A 359 29.90 -1.31 10.51
C ASP A 359 30.15 0.20 10.29
N PRO A 360 30.13 1.00 11.37
CA PRO A 360 30.33 2.44 11.28
C PRO A 360 31.70 2.84 10.73
N ASP A 361 32.74 2.01 10.90
CA ASP A 361 34.07 2.34 10.41
C ASP A 361 34.17 2.13 8.90
N LYS A 362 33.55 1.06 8.37
CA LYS A 362 33.38 0.87 6.93
C LYS A 362 32.52 1.97 6.30
N ALA A 363 31.44 2.38 6.98
CA ALA A 363 30.61 3.49 6.55
C ALA A 363 31.43 4.79 6.42
N LYS A 364 32.25 5.12 7.42
CA LYS A 364 33.14 6.30 7.38
C LYS A 364 34.15 6.19 6.25
N ALA A 365 34.75 5.02 6.02
CA ALA A 365 35.70 4.82 4.93
C ALA A 365 35.07 5.02 3.54
N LEU A 366 33.83 4.55 3.33
CA LEU A 366 33.07 4.78 2.10
C LEU A 366 32.75 6.26 1.88
N LEU A 367 32.34 6.97 2.94
CA LEU A 367 32.11 8.42 2.86
C LEU A 367 33.39 9.19 2.54
N ASP A 368 34.52 8.77 3.13
CA ASP A 368 35.85 9.33 2.81
C ASP A 368 36.21 9.12 1.33
N ALA A 369 35.98 7.91 0.81
CA ALA A 369 36.22 7.57 -0.60
C ALA A 369 35.26 8.34 -1.54
N ALA A 370 34.06 8.69 -1.08
CA ALA A 370 33.09 9.52 -1.79
C ALA A 370 33.43 11.04 -1.72
N GLY A 371 34.50 11.42 -1.02
CA GLY A 371 34.93 12.82 -0.92
C GLY A 371 34.32 13.61 0.25
N TRP A 372 33.60 12.95 1.13
CA TRP A 372 33.04 13.54 2.33
C TRP A 372 34.00 13.35 3.52
N ARG A 373 34.54 14.44 4.07
CA ARG A 373 35.56 14.45 5.12
C ARG A 373 35.03 15.02 6.42
N ALA A 374 35.46 14.45 7.56
CA ALA A 374 35.20 14.99 8.88
C ALA A 374 36.47 15.05 9.72
N GLN A 375 36.52 15.96 10.67
CA GLN A 375 37.50 15.98 11.76
C GLN A 375 36.79 15.54 13.05
N GLY A 376 37.18 14.39 13.58
CA GLY A 376 36.54 13.83 14.77
C GLY A 376 35.06 13.50 14.57
N ARG A 377 34.19 14.06 15.42
CA ARG A 377 32.73 13.81 15.42
C ARG A 377 31.93 14.89 14.68
N GLU A 378 32.58 15.72 13.87
CA GLU A 378 31.88 16.76 13.11
C GLU A 378 31.07 16.16 11.95
N ILE A 379 30.07 16.93 11.49
CA ILE A 379 29.36 16.61 10.25
C ILE A 379 30.32 16.76 9.08
N ARG A 380 30.36 15.75 8.23
CA ARG A 380 31.21 15.66 7.06
C ARG A 380 30.93 16.79 6.07
N LYS A 381 31.99 17.22 5.36
CA LYS A 381 31.91 18.22 4.30
C LYS A 381 32.64 17.72 3.07
N ASN A 382 32.18 18.14 1.88
CA ASN A 382 32.90 17.94 0.64
C ASN A 382 33.98 19.05 0.44
N GLN A 383 34.74 18.96 -0.67
CA GLN A 383 35.79 19.95 -0.98
C GLN A 383 35.27 21.40 -1.12
N ALA A 384 33.97 21.55 -1.51
CA ALA A 384 33.35 22.88 -1.61
C ALA A 384 32.84 23.41 -0.25
N GLY A 385 33.05 22.68 0.85
CA GLY A 385 32.60 23.06 2.19
C GLY A 385 31.12 22.77 2.44
N GLN A 386 30.40 22.14 1.51
CA GLN A 386 29.00 21.73 1.69
C GLN A 386 28.93 20.61 2.74
N ARG A 387 28.00 20.75 3.71
CA ARG A 387 27.75 19.76 4.74
C ARG A 387 27.02 18.55 4.15
N LEU A 388 27.35 17.35 4.64
CA LEU A 388 26.59 16.13 4.35
C LEU A 388 25.32 16.12 5.20
N SER A 389 24.28 16.75 4.68
CA SER A 389 22.98 16.91 5.33
C SER A 389 21.87 16.44 4.39
N LEU A 390 21.00 15.57 4.88
CA LEU A 390 19.89 14.95 4.14
C LEU A 390 18.58 15.14 4.92
N GLU A 391 17.45 15.12 4.22
CA GLU A 391 16.13 15.10 4.85
C GLU A 391 15.58 13.67 4.82
N LEU A 392 15.00 13.23 5.94
CA LEU A 392 14.27 11.97 6.05
C LEU A 392 12.81 12.29 6.41
N ALA A 393 11.89 11.75 5.64
CA ALA A 393 10.46 11.88 5.89
C ALA A 393 9.86 10.50 6.19
N THR A 394 8.83 10.49 7.04
CA THR A 394 7.94 9.34 7.22
C THR A 394 6.51 9.81 7.47
N THR A 395 5.57 8.88 7.63
CA THR A 395 4.18 9.20 7.96
C THR A 395 4.08 9.69 9.40
N SER A 396 3.63 10.94 9.60
CA SER A 396 3.44 11.53 10.92
C SER A 396 2.35 10.79 11.71
N GLY A 397 2.54 10.69 13.03
CA GLY A 397 1.60 10.04 13.93
C GLY A 397 1.81 8.53 14.10
N ASN A 398 2.65 7.89 13.29
CA ASN A 398 3.11 6.53 13.52
C ASN A 398 4.31 6.57 14.49
N ARG A 399 4.01 6.35 15.76
CA ARG A 399 4.98 6.47 16.85
C ARG A 399 6.22 5.59 16.66
N THR A 400 6.05 4.39 16.18
CA THR A 400 7.17 3.45 15.99
C THR A 400 8.09 3.92 14.86
N ARG A 401 7.53 4.38 13.73
CA ARG A 401 8.35 4.98 12.67
C ARG A 401 9.07 6.23 13.13
N GLU A 402 8.41 7.09 13.90
CA GLU A 402 9.04 8.28 14.49
C GLU A 402 10.19 7.90 15.43
N LEU A 403 10.05 6.83 16.24
CA LEU A 403 11.12 6.30 17.07
C LEU A 403 12.29 5.74 16.22
N VAL A 404 11.98 4.96 15.19
CA VAL A 404 13.01 4.39 14.30
C VAL A 404 13.82 5.50 13.63
N GLU A 405 13.19 6.55 13.11
CA GLU A 405 13.92 7.66 12.46
C GLU A 405 14.80 8.44 13.42
N GLU A 406 14.42 8.58 14.71
CA GLU A 406 15.29 9.16 15.73
C GLU A 406 16.52 8.29 15.99
N VAL A 407 16.35 6.97 16.03
CA VAL A 407 17.47 6.01 16.11
C VAL A 407 18.38 6.14 14.92
N LEU A 408 17.83 6.16 13.70
CA LEU A 408 18.58 6.34 12.46
C LEU A 408 19.35 7.68 12.44
N GLN A 409 18.71 8.76 12.84
CA GLN A 409 19.35 10.09 12.93
C GLN A 409 20.55 10.05 13.88
N SER A 410 20.39 9.40 15.05
CA SER A 410 21.45 9.23 16.05
C SER A 410 22.63 8.41 15.50
N GLN A 411 22.34 7.26 14.85
CA GLN A 411 23.35 6.37 14.30
C GLN A 411 24.11 7.03 13.13
N TRP A 412 23.43 7.68 12.20
CA TRP A 412 24.05 8.38 11.09
C TRP A 412 24.91 9.58 11.52
N ARG A 413 24.52 10.24 12.63
CA ARG A 413 25.35 11.29 13.22
C ARG A 413 26.72 10.77 13.67
N GLN A 414 26.82 9.50 14.13
CA GLN A 414 28.09 8.88 14.54
C GLN A 414 29.06 8.67 13.37
N ILE A 415 28.55 8.57 12.15
CA ILE A 415 29.36 8.49 10.92
C ILE A 415 29.51 9.85 10.23
N GLY A 416 29.00 10.94 10.85
CA GLY A 416 29.15 12.31 10.38
C GLY A 416 28.13 12.76 9.33
N VAL A 417 26.96 12.13 9.29
CA VAL A 417 25.82 12.53 8.45
C VAL A 417 24.79 13.28 9.31
N ASP A 418 24.32 14.42 8.84
CA ASP A 418 23.28 15.23 9.48
C ASP A 418 21.92 14.91 8.85
N ILE A 419 20.96 14.44 9.65
CA ILE A 419 19.61 14.11 9.20
C ILE A 419 18.63 15.10 9.77
N ARG A 420 17.75 15.62 8.93
CA ARG A 420 16.64 16.49 9.29
C ARG A 420 15.34 15.74 9.06
N LEU A 421 14.57 15.52 10.14
CA LEU A 421 13.29 14.85 10.09
C LEU A 421 12.22 15.80 9.53
N LYS A 422 11.37 15.29 8.60
CA LYS A 422 10.35 16.10 7.91
C LYS A 422 9.08 15.28 7.68
N ASN A 423 8.44 14.87 8.75
CA ASN A 423 7.27 14.00 8.71
C ASN A 423 6.04 14.71 8.17
N GLN A 424 5.19 13.95 7.47
CA GLN A 424 3.97 14.43 6.83
C GLN A 424 2.82 13.44 7.07
N PRO A 425 1.56 13.91 7.07
CA PRO A 425 0.41 13.00 7.01
C PRO A 425 0.53 12.03 5.83
N ALA A 426 0.14 10.76 6.03
CA ALA A 426 0.33 9.69 5.03
C ALA A 426 -0.20 10.08 3.64
N ARG A 427 -1.41 10.66 3.57
CA ARG A 427 -2.02 11.12 2.30
C ARG A 427 -1.21 12.19 1.55
N VAL A 428 -0.43 13.00 2.28
CA VAL A 428 0.44 14.02 1.67
C VAL A 428 1.74 13.38 1.23
N LEU A 429 2.37 12.59 2.12
CA LEU A 429 3.63 11.93 1.82
C LEU A 429 3.47 10.98 0.62
N LEU A 430 2.56 10.01 0.73
CA LEU A 430 2.41 8.94 -0.26
C LEU A 430 1.64 9.40 -1.51
N GLY A 431 0.57 10.19 -1.34
CA GLY A 431 -0.29 10.59 -2.45
C GLY A 431 0.24 11.78 -3.29
N ASP A 432 1.14 12.62 -2.76
CA ASP A 432 1.63 13.81 -3.48
C ASP A 432 3.16 13.93 -3.47
N THR A 433 3.80 13.92 -2.29
CA THR A 433 5.24 14.14 -2.17
C THR A 433 6.06 13.07 -2.89
N MET A 434 5.70 11.78 -2.72
CA MET A 434 6.36 10.64 -3.37
C MET A 434 6.10 10.63 -4.88
N SER A 435 4.85 10.71 -5.29
CA SER A 435 4.46 10.67 -6.71
C SER A 435 5.07 11.82 -7.52
N ARG A 436 5.30 12.99 -6.89
CA ARG A 436 6.01 14.12 -7.51
C ARG A 436 7.51 14.09 -7.31
N ARG A 437 8.02 13.07 -6.59
CA ARG A 437 9.44 12.91 -6.27
C ARG A 437 10.05 14.13 -5.55
N GLN A 438 9.26 14.79 -4.67
CA GLN A 438 9.64 15.99 -3.91
C GLN A 438 10.16 15.62 -2.52
N PHE A 439 11.00 14.60 -2.42
CA PHE A 439 11.63 14.14 -1.19
C PHE A 439 13.14 13.94 -1.39
N THR A 440 13.87 13.80 -0.29
CA THR A 440 15.29 13.38 -0.31
C THR A 440 15.39 11.91 0.04
N MET A 441 14.88 11.53 1.22
CA MET A 441 14.72 10.14 1.67
C MET A 441 13.32 10.00 2.28
N ALA A 442 12.68 8.86 2.08
CA ALA A 442 11.35 8.60 2.63
C ALA A 442 11.27 7.17 3.18
N MET A 443 10.89 7.02 4.45
CA MET A 443 10.70 5.73 5.12
C MET A 443 9.23 5.37 5.11
N PHE A 444 8.91 4.24 4.47
CA PHE A 444 7.56 3.67 4.39
C PHE A 444 7.65 2.19 4.03
N ALA A 445 6.53 1.52 3.79
CA ALA A 445 6.50 0.12 3.40
C ALA A 445 5.76 -0.08 2.09
N TRP A 446 6.26 -1.01 1.26
CA TRP A 446 5.51 -1.66 0.21
C TRP A 446 4.90 -2.97 0.70
N THR A 447 3.71 -3.29 0.26
CA THR A 447 3.09 -4.60 0.47
C THR A 447 2.77 -5.17 -0.90
N SER A 448 3.38 -6.28 -1.25
CA SER A 448 3.30 -6.88 -2.59
C SER A 448 2.24 -7.97 -2.68
N ALA A 449 1.89 -8.36 -3.91
CA ALA A 449 1.25 -9.62 -4.21
C ALA A 449 2.25 -10.80 -4.09
N PRO A 450 1.77 -12.03 -3.94
CA PRO A 450 2.63 -13.20 -4.09
C PRO A 450 3.22 -13.31 -5.50
N GLU A 451 4.50 -13.63 -5.59
CA GLU A 451 5.26 -13.75 -6.86
C GLU A 451 5.34 -12.45 -7.68
N ASP A 452 5.05 -11.29 -7.06
CA ASP A 452 5.03 -10.01 -7.76
C ASP A 452 6.41 -9.54 -8.20
N LEU A 453 6.50 -9.09 -9.45
CA LEU A 453 7.69 -8.47 -10.01
C LEU A 453 7.53 -6.94 -9.92
N PRO A 454 8.37 -6.24 -9.12
CA PRO A 454 8.19 -4.81 -8.82
C PRO A 454 8.56 -3.90 -10.01
N ARG A 455 7.86 -4.09 -11.14
CA ARG A 455 8.09 -3.29 -12.35
C ARG A 455 7.64 -1.85 -12.15
N GLY A 456 6.51 -1.64 -11.48
CA GLY A 456 5.99 -0.31 -11.16
C GLY A 456 7.01 0.52 -10.40
N GLU A 457 7.66 -0.08 -9.41
CA GLU A 457 8.57 0.58 -8.48
C GLU A 457 10.02 0.67 -8.97
N LEU A 458 10.47 -0.25 -9.84
CA LEU A 458 11.90 -0.36 -10.16
C LEU A 458 12.25 -0.27 -11.65
N TYR A 459 11.28 -0.38 -12.57
CA TYR A 459 11.57 -0.32 -14.00
C TYR A 459 11.82 1.12 -14.46
N SER A 460 12.80 1.32 -15.35
CA SER A 460 13.27 2.67 -15.73
C SER A 460 12.22 3.56 -16.38
N THR A 461 11.19 3.00 -17.04
CA THR A 461 10.10 3.77 -17.65
C THR A 461 9.02 4.19 -16.66
N GLU A 462 8.99 3.60 -15.47
CA GLU A 462 7.97 3.85 -14.44
C GLU A 462 8.35 5.00 -13.49
N ILE A 463 9.30 5.85 -13.90
CA ILE A 463 9.69 7.04 -13.12
C ILE A 463 8.64 8.14 -13.30
N PRO A 464 7.96 8.57 -12.23
CA PRO A 464 6.98 9.64 -12.32
C PRO A 464 7.60 10.98 -12.71
N SER A 465 6.94 11.70 -13.60
CA SER A 465 7.37 13.00 -14.09
C SER A 465 6.20 13.85 -14.59
N ALA A 466 6.40 15.13 -14.80
CA ALA A 466 5.37 15.99 -15.37
C ALA A 466 4.96 15.57 -16.80
N SER A 467 5.84 14.91 -17.56
CA SER A 467 5.56 14.49 -18.94
C SER A 467 4.62 13.28 -19.02
N ASN A 468 4.56 12.44 -17.96
CA ASN A 468 3.63 11.31 -17.85
C ASN A 468 2.55 11.55 -16.80
N ASN A 469 2.31 12.82 -16.42
CA ASN A 469 1.36 13.24 -15.40
C ASN A 469 1.57 12.51 -14.05
N TYR A 470 2.83 12.29 -13.70
CA TYR A 470 3.27 11.59 -12.49
C TYR A 470 2.77 10.14 -12.38
N SER A 471 2.58 9.47 -13.51
CA SER A 471 2.30 8.03 -13.57
C SER A 471 3.56 7.20 -13.28
N GLY A 472 3.38 6.01 -12.69
CA GLY A 472 4.46 5.10 -12.29
C GLY A 472 4.88 5.30 -10.84
N GLU A 473 5.66 4.37 -10.31
CA GLU A 473 6.02 4.26 -8.90
C GLU A 473 7.52 4.15 -8.64
N ASN A 474 8.34 4.22 -9.69
CA ASN A 474 9.79 4.29 -9.51
C ASN A 474 10.17 5.67 -8.92
N PHE A 475 9.72 5.91 -7.69
CA PHE A 475 9.91 7.16 -6.96
C PHE A 475 11.39 7.46 -6.72
N VAL A 476 12.19 6.42 -6.52
CA VAL A 476 13.65 6.56 -6.37
C VAL A 476 14.34 7.09 -7.63
N GLY A 477 13.73 6.88 -8.81
CA GLY A 477 14.30 7.29 -10.09
C GLY A 477 15.44 6.39 -10.54
N TRP A 478 15.39 5.11 -10.19
CA TRP A 478 16.42 4.14 -10.57
C TRP A 478 16.35 3.84 -12.07
N LYS A 479 17.47 4.12 -12.77
CA LYS A 479 17.65 3.85 -14.20
C LYS A 479 18.79 2.85 -14.35
N ASN A 480 18.44 1.57 -14.46
CA ASN A 480 19.43 0.51 -14.60
C ASN A 480 19.02 -0.46 -15.73
N PRO A 481 19.68 -0.37 -16.93
CA PRO A 481 19.34 -1.24 -18.04
C PRO A 481 19.55 -2.75 -17.80
N GLU A 482 20.41 -3.14 -16.84
CA GLU A 482 20.55 -4.57 -16.49
C GLU A 482 19.39 -5.03 -15.61
N ALA A 483 18.91 -4.18 -14.70
CA ALA A 483 17.71 -4.44 -13.92
C ALA A 483 16.49 -4.59 -14.83
N ASP A 484 16.32 -3.66 -15.80
CA ASP A 484 15.23 -3.73 -16.78
C ASP A 484 15.27 -5.05 -17.55
N LYS A 485 16.44 -5.47 -18.05
CA LYS A 485 16.61 -6.75 -18.76
C LYS A 485 16.33 -7.97 -17.89
N LEU A 486 16.72 -7.94 -16.61
CA LEU A 486 16.43 -9.02 -15.68
C LEU A 486 14.93 -9.12 -15.41
N MET A 487 14.23 -8.00 -15.22
CA MET A 487 12.79 -7.97 -15.06
C MET A 487 12.07 -8.50 -16.31
N ASP A 488 12.48 -8.09 -17.51
CA ASP A 488 11.94 -8.62 -18.77
C ASP A 488 12.15 -10.14 -18.91
N ALA A 489 13.33 -10.63 -18.49
CA ALA A 489 13.64 -12.05 -18.54
C ALA A 489 12.87 -12.86 -17.49
N ILE A 490 12.74 -12.36 -16.26
CA ILE A 490 11.95 -12.98 -15.18
C ILE A 490 10.51 -13.14 -15.64
N GLU A 491 9.93 -12.07 -16.18
CA GLU A 491 8.53 -12.01 -16.57
C GLU A 491 8.16 -13.04 -17.62
N THR A 492 9.07 -13.27 -18.58
CA THR A 492 8.83 -14.18 -19.72
C THR A 492 9.35 -15.61 -19.51
N GLU A 493 10.08 -15.89 -18.42
CA GLU A 493 10.58 -17.24 -18.10
C GLU A 493 9.48 -18.07 -17.43
N LEU A 494 8.97 -19.08 -18.14
CA LEU A 494 7.91 -19.97 -17.65
C LEU A 494 8.44 -21.11 -16.78
N ASP A 495 9.72 -21.51 -16.97
CA ASP A 495 10.36 -22.53 -16.15
C ASP A 495 10.70 -21.94 -14.76
N ARG A 496 10.02 -22.42 -13.72
CA ARG A 496 10.14 -21.89 -12.36
C ARG A 496 11.57 -21.94 -11.79
N PRO A 497 12.34 -23.03 -11.93
CA PRO A 497 13.75 -23.05 -11.53
C PRO A 497 14.62 -21.99 -12.20
N ARG A 498 14.53 -21.84 -13.52
CA ARG A 498 15.26 -20.81 -14.27
C ARG A 498 14.83 -19.40 -13.89
N ARG A 499 13.55 -19.20 -13.65
CA ARG A 499 13.02 -17.91 -13.15
C ARG A 499 13.62 -17.61 -11.77
N GLY A 500 13.79 -18.61 -10.90
CA GLY A 500 14.46 -18.46 -9.61
C GLY A 500 15.91 -17.99 -9.73
N GLU A 501 16.69 -18.47 -10.72
CA GLU A 501 18.06 -18.00 -10.97
C GLU A 501 18.08 -16.51 -11.40
N LEU A 502 17.12 -16.10 -12.23
CA LEU A 502 16.98 -14.70 -12.64
C LEU A 502 16.62 -13.80 -11.45
N TRP A 503 15.70 -14.25 -10.59
CA TRP A 503 15.34 -13.55 -9.36
C TRP A 503 16.54 -13.38 -8.41
N GLN A 504 17.38 -14.39 -8.24
CA GLN A 504 18.59 -14.27 -7.44
C GLN A 504 19.54 -13.20 -7.97
N ARG A 505 19.73 -13.17 -9.30
CA ARG A 505 20.57 -12.14 -9.94
C ARG A 505 19.97 -10.72 -9.77
N PHE A 506 18.67 -10.58 -9.89
CA PHE A 506 17.99 -9.30 -9.75
C PHE A 506 18.09 -8.78 -8.31
N GLN A 507 17.83 -9.62 -7.31
CA GLN A 507 17.98 -9.24 -5.90
C GLN A 507 19.44 -8.92 -5.55
N ALA A 508 20.41 -9.63 -6.10
CA ALA A 508 21.83 -9.32 -5.90
C ALA A 508 22.19 -7.94 -6.48
N LEU A 509 21.73 -7.63 -7.69
CA LEU A 509 21.91 -6.30 -8.32
C LEU A 509 21.26 -5.18 -7.50
N TYR A 510 20.01 -5.40 -7.04
CA TYR A 510 19.31 -4.45 -6.17
C TYR A 510 20.07 -4.18 -4.88
N ALA A 511 20.52 -5.27 -4.21
CA ALA A 511 21.28 -5.16 -2.96
C ALA A 511 22.67 -4.51 -3.18
N GLU A 512 23.30 -4.69 -4.33
CA GLU A 512 24.57 -4.01 -4.66
C GLU A 512 24.37 -2.52 -4.94
N GLU A 513 23.35 -2.16 -5.74
CA GLU A 513 23.08 -0.78 -6.17
C GLU A 513 22.38 0.05 -5.09
N LEU A 514 21.57 -0.57 -4.24
CA LEU A 514 20.80 0.07 -3.17
C LEU A 514 19.99 1.29 -3.65
N PRO A 515 19.04 1.14 -4.57
CA PRO A 515 18.16 2.24 -4.93
C PRO A 515 17.30 2.69 -3.74
N ALA A 516 17.00 1.77 -2.81
CA ALA A 516 16.44 2.03 -1.49
C ALA A 516 17.27 1.30 -0.42
N LEU A 517 17.16 1.73 0.85
CA LEU A 517 17.79 1.06 1.98
C LEU A 517 16.82 0.06 2.61
N PRO A 518 17.06 -1.26 2.50
CA PRO A 518 16.22 -2.26 3.12
C PRO A 518 16.33 -2.20 4.65
N LEU A 519 15.20 -2.24 5.35
CA LEU A 519 15.17 -2.27 6.81
C LEU A 519 14.75 -3.64 7.32
N TYR A 520 13.46 -3.99 7.19
CA TYR A 520 12.90 -5.25 7.69
C TYR A 520 11.59 -5.61 6.99
N PHE A 521 11.18 -6.87 7.13
CA PHE A 521 9.86 -7.36 6.75
C PHE A 521 8.95 -7.38 7.97
N ARG A 522 7.73 -6.86 7.82
CA ARG A 522 6.78 -6.72 8.92
C ARG A 522 5.73 -7.81 8.91
N ALA A 523 5.21 -8.10 10.11
CA ALA A 523 3.95 -8.80 10.29
C ALA A 523 2.84 -7.79 10.61
N ASP A 524 1.66 -7.96 10.00
CA ASP A 524 0.49 -7.18 10.33
C ASP A 524 -0.15 -7.68 11.62
N ALA A 525 -0.61 -6.75 12.47
CA ALA A 525 -1.21 -7.07 13.75
C ALA A 525 -2.69 -6.66 13.78
N PHE A 526 -3.59 -7.64 13.70
CA PHE A 526 -5.04 -7.45 13.76
C PHE A 526 -5.52 -7.50 15.20
N ILE A 527 -6.18 -6.46 15.68
CA ILE A 527 -6.78 -6.44 17.02
C ILE A 527 -8.30 -6.51 16.85
N LEU A 528 -8.85 -7.69 17.12
CA LEU A 528 -10.23 -8.04 16.84
C LEU A 528 -11.01 -8.26 18.13
N PRO A 529 -12.27 -7.83 18.22
CA PRO A 529 -13.13 -8.23 19.32
C PRO A 529 -13.42 -9.74 19.23
N LYS A 530 -13.57 -10.41 20.38
CA LYS A 530 -13.78 -11.87 20.44
C LYS A 530 -15.02 -12.36 19.72
N TRP A 531 -16.01 -11.49 19.57
CA TRP A 531 -17.26 -11.80 18.87
C TRP A 531 -17.16 -11.71 17.34
N LEU A 532 -16.11 -11.09 16.76
CA LEU A 532 -15.94 -11.01 15.31
C LEU A 532 -15.34 -12.30 14.77
N GLN A 533 -16.03 -12.91 13.81
CA GLN A 533 -15.59 -14.13 13.11
C GLN A 533 -15.62 -13.93 11.60
N GLY A 534 -14.88 -14.76 10.88
CA GLY A 534 -14.83 -14.78 9.41
C GLY A 534 -13.84 -13.80 8.78
N LEU A 535 -13.19 -12.92 9.57
CA LEU A 535 -12.08 -12.13 9.09
C LEU A 535 -10.84 -13.02 8.96
N THR A 536 -10.25 -13.05 7.77
CA THR A 536 -9.04 -13.81 7.46
C THR A 536 -7.96 -12.86 6.95
N PRO A 537 -6.86 -12.66 7.71
CA PRO A 537 -5.71 -11.90 7.25
C PRO A 537 -5.05 -12.53 6.02
N THR A 538 -4.69 -11.73 5.04
CA THR A 538 -4.07 -12.19 3.78
C THR A 538 -2.54 -12.18 3.84
N GLY A 539 -1.95 -11.14 4.44
CA GLY A 539 -0.50 -10.93 4.49
C GLY A 539 0.09 -10.52 3.15
N ASN A 540 -0.72 -9.99 2.24
CA ASN A 540 -0.33 -9.46 0.94
C ASN A 540 -1.08 -8.15 0.66
N GLU A 541 -0.91 -7.55 -0.51
CA GLU A 541 -1.53 -6.26 -0.86
C GLU A 541 -3.06 -6.28 -0.94
N TYR A 542 -3.68 -7.46 -1.09
CA TYR A 542 -5.14 -7.60 -1.10
C TYR A 542 -5.66 -7.71 0.33
N PRO A 543 -6.30 -6.65 0.85
CA PRO A 543 -6.60 -6.56 2.28
C PRO A 543 -7.70 -7.53 2.71
N SER A 544 -7.72 -7.82 4.01
CA SER A 544 -8.73 -8.67 4.65
C SER A 544 -10.18 -8.24 4.40
N THR A 545 -10.40 -6.95 4.12
CA THR A 545 -11.72 -6.37 3.79
C THR A 545 -12.32 -6.91 2.48
N LEU A 546 -11.50 -7.52 1.63
CA LEU A 546 -11.99 -8.15 0.40
C LEU A 546 -12.93 -9.34 0.66
N GLY A 547 -12.82 -9.97 1.84
CA GLY A 547 -13.71 -11.05 2.30
C GLY A 547 -14.79 -10.60 3.28
N VAL A 548 -15.16 -9.32 3.31
CA VAL A 548 -16.05 -8.72 4.31
C VAL A 548 -17.45 -9.35 4.38
N GLU A 549 -17.94 -9.92 3.29
CA GLU A 549 -19.21 -10.68 3.27
C GLU A 549 -19.20 -11.94 4.14
N ASN A 550 -18.00 -12.45 4.50
CA ASN A 550 -17.82 -13.58 5.40
C ASN A 550 -17.81 -13.18 6.88
N TRP A 551 -17.68 -11.90 7.19
CA TRP A 551 -17.56 -11.41 8.57
C TRP A 551 -18.90 -11.50 9.29
N ARG A 552 -18.91 -11.94 10.55
CA ARG A 552 -20.12 -12.15 11.37
C ARG A 552 -19.87 -11.78 12.83
N ALA A 553 -20.89 -11.29 13.50
CA ALA A 553 -20.89 -11.13 14.96
C ALA A 553 -21.51 -12.35 15.63
N VAL A 554 -20.74 -13.04 16.46
CA VAL A 554 -21.18 -14.22 17.21
C VAL A 554 -21.07 -13.94 18.70
N GLY A 555 -22.20 -13.98 19.43
CA GLY A 555 -22.24 -13.74 20.88
C GLY A 555 -22.24 -12.26 21.31
N ARG A 556 -22.19 -11.30 20.38
CA ARG A 556 -22.16 -9.85 20.70
C ARG A 556 -23.30 -9.38 21.60
N ALA A 557 -24.50 -9.92 21.43
CA ALA A 557 -25.66 -9.60 22.28
C ALA A 557 -25.50 -10.06 23.74
N ALA A 558 -24.74 -11.14 24.01
CA ALA A 558 -24.45 -11.63 25.35
C ALA A 558 -23.39 -10.76 26.08
N GLU A 559 -22.42 -10.21 25.37
CA GLU A 559 -21.39 -9.33 25.93
C GLU A 559 -21.94 -7.94 26.25
N ALA A 560 -22.88 -7.41 25.46
CA ALA A 560 -23.53 -6.13 25.70
C ALA A 560 -24.40 -6.13 27.00
N SER A 561 -24.90 -7.31 27.41
CA SER A 561 -25.65 -7.45 28.66
C SER A 561 -24.78 -7.71 29.90
N ALA A 562 -23.47 -7.96 29.72
CA ALA A 562 -22.53 -8.27 30.80
C ALA A 562 -21.66 -7.06 31.21
N ARG A 563 -21.75 -5.95 30.50
CA ARG A 563 -21.11 -4.66 30.78
C ARG A 563 -22.16 -3.65 31.21
#